data_2588668d916db9f608a0b6ae61f4a9ec
#
_entry.id   2588668d916db9f608a0b6ae61f4a9ec
#
_cell.length_a   1.000
_cell.length_b   1.000
_cell.length_c   1.000
_cell.angle_alpha   90.00
_cell.angle_beta   90.00
_cell.angle_gamma   90.00
#
_symmetry.space_group_name_H-M   'P 1'
#
loop_
_entity.id
_entity.type
_entity.pdbx_description
1 polymer ?
#
loop_
_entity_poly.entity_id
_entity_poly.type
_entity_poly.pdbx_seq_one_letter_code
_entity_poly.pdbx_strand_id
1 'polypeptide(L)'
;MNRLHHSLIALLVALTTWSATAQTTYRVEDVPNVQLIDYTRFVSDPNDSIDEADEAALNQRIGYLRDSLDVEIAVVVLPAIDGDTYGSAREFANELFNTWGIGKKETNRGLLILLITNEDNREITFEVGYGLEGELTDGLCKLIQKRRMIPPMKEGRYGEGLLAGLEEVRKILTGESTLEADAKAEDEKETKDFVIKACKIWWGIGAVVVILLLLIQLMEAQTSKSDAEIKETKDNCNLVVIGGGLLFCQFPLIPIYFLLKLLLWPLLRSRVKCKQCGAVGRFKLDGPPLKYKKKNGTRRTYYYVCRNCGYEKKEETFEKESSSSTIRDRDD
;
A
#
# COMPACT_ATOMS: atom_id res chain seq x y z
N MET A 1 -60.52 -13.10 -24.25
CA MET A 1 -59.54 -12.82 -23.20
C MET A 1 -58.53 -13.98 -22.99
N ASN A 2 -58.90 -15.23 -23.16
CA ASN A 2 -57.99 -16.37 -22.84
C ASN A 2 -56.81 -16.58 -23.83
N ARG A 3 -56.94 -16.18 -25.10
CA ARG A 3 -55.84 -16.40 -26.08
C ARG A 3 -54.66 -15.48 -25.88
N LEU A 4 -54.86 -14.26 -25.40
CA LEU A 4 -53.75 -13.31 -25.08
C LEU A 4 -52.95 -13.78 -23.87
N HIS A 5 -53.62 -14.37 -22.85
CA HIS A 5 -52.91 -14.88 -21.66
C HIS A 5 -52.05 -16.11 -21.98
N HIS A 6 -52.51 -17.00 -22.84
CA HIS A 6 -51.70 -18.16 -23.27
C HIS A 6 -50.52 -17.78 -24.12
N SER A 7 -50.64 -16.72 -24.96
CA SER A 7 -49.51 -16.19 -25.75
C SER A 7 -48.49 -15.49 -24.87
N LEU A 8 -48.90 -14.78 -23.81
CA LEU A 8 -48.00 -14.12 -22.86
C LEU A 8 -47.26 -15.14 -21.99
N ILE A 9 -47.92 -16.20 -21.56
CA ILE A 9 -47.31 -17.31 -20.78
C ILE A 9 -46.30 -18.07 -21.66
N ALA A 10 -46.62 -18.33 -22.92
CA ALA A 10 -45.71 -18.99 -23.86
C ALA A 10 -44.48 -18.13 -24.17
N LEU A 11 -44.64 -16.80 -24.24
CA LEU A 11 -43.52 -15.85 -24.41
C LEU A 11 -42.62 -15.76 -23.16
N LEU A 12 -43.25 -15.82 -21.95
CA LEU A 12 -42.53 -15.83 -20.68
C LEU A 12 -41.75 -17.14 -20.47
N VAL A 13 -42.29 -18.28 -20.86
CA VAL A 13 -41.62 -19.57 -20.79
C VAL A 13 -40.47 -19.65 -21.83
N ALA A 14 -40.63 -19.06 -23.01
CA ALA A 14 -39.57 -19.00 -24.01
C ALA A 14 -38.40 -18.08 -23.59
N LEU A 15 -38.62 -17.11 -22.72
CA LEU A 15 -37.58 -16.20 -22.20
C LEU A 15 -36.79 -16.82 -21.01
N THR A 16 -37.28 -17.93 -20.43
CA THR A 16 -36.60 -18.57 -19.28
C THR A 16 -35.69 -19.74 -19.67
N THR A 17 -35.59 -20.10 -20.94
CA THR A 17 -34.55 -21.03 -21.41
C THR A 17 -33.21 -20.29 -21.61
N TRP A 18 -32.71 -19.65 -20.56
CA TRP A 18 -31.31 -19.34 -20.48
C TRP A 18 -30.60 -20.69 -20.34
N SER A 19 -30.06 -21.16 -21.44
CA SER A 19 -29.18 -22.33 -21.42
C SER A 19 -27.99 -21.97 -20.54
N ALA A 20 -27.97 -22.44 -19.29
CA ALA A 20 -26.74 -22.53 -18.54
C ALA A 20 -25.84 -23.48 -19.37
N THR A 21 -24.91 -22.94 -20.12
CA THR A 21 -23.82 -23.70 -20.72
C THR A 21 -23.07 -24.32 -19.54
N ALA A 22 -23.26 -25.65 -19.36
CA ALA A 22 -22.50 -26.40 -18.39
C ALA A 22 -21.02 -26.19 -18.75
N GLN A 23 -20.27 -25.59 -17.85
CA GLN A 23 -18.85 -25.37 -18.06
C GLN A 23 -18.17 -26.75 -18.07
N THR A 24 -17.36 -27.01 -19.09
CA THR A 24 -16.60 -28.26 -19.18
C THR A 24 -15.52 -28.22 -18.13
N THR A 25 -15.56 -29.13 -17.16
CA THR A 25 -14.52 -29.34 -16.14
C THR A 25 -13.67 -30.54 -16.53
N TYR A 26 -12.41 -30.54 -16.20
CA TYR A 26 -11.44 -31.56 -16.55
C TYR A 26 -10.86 -32.24 -15.31
N ARG A 27 -10.70 -33.57 -15.39
CA ARG A 27 -9.81 -34.35 -14.55
C ARG A 27 -8.51 -34.63 -15.29
N VAL A 28 -7.48 -35.04 -14.59
CA VAL A 28 -6.17 -35.32 -15.19
C VAL A 28 -6.27 -36.34 -16.33
N GLU A 29 -7.09 -37.40 -16.15
CA GLU A 29 -7.32 -38.42 -17.17
C GLU A 29 -8.04 -37.92 -18.40
N ASP A 30 -8.79 -36.82 -18.31
CA ASP A 30 -9.57 -36.26 -19.43
C ASP A 30 -8.74 -35.31 -20.30
N VAL A 31 -7.57 -34.86 -19.82
CA VAL A 31 -6.67 -33.91 -20.55
C VAL A 31 -5.94 -34.67 -21.67
N PRO A 32 -6.13 -34.26 -22.94
CA PRO A 32 -5.42 -34.91 -24.04
C PRO A 32 -3.92 -34.72 -23.96
N ASN A 33 -3.15 -35.78 -23.81
CA ASN A 33 -1.69 -35.69 -23.95
C ASN A 33 -1.32 -35.73 -25.45
N VAL A 34 -1.20 -34.55 -26.03
CA VAL A 34 -0.95 -34.38 -27.48
C VAL A 34 0.39 -34.94 -27.92
N GLN A 35 1.38 -35.02 -27.04
CA GLN A 35 2.71 -35.55 -27.35
C GLN A 35 2.68 -37.06 -27.63
N LEU A 36 1.71 -37.79 -27.11
CA LEU A 36 1.55 -39.22 -27.41
C LEU A 36 1.07 -39.48 -28.84
N ILE A 37 0.43 -38.47 -29.47
CA ILE A 37 -0.08 -38.51 -30.85
C ILE A 37 0.98 -37.93 -31.80
N ASP A 38 1.51 -36.77 -31.45
CA ASP A 38 2.52 -36.04 -32.24
C ASP A 38 3.58 -35.44 -31.29
N TYR A 39 4.76 -35.99 -31.31
CA TYR A 39 5.89 -35.59 -30.46
C TYR A 39 6.38 -34.14 -30.69
N THR A 40 5.88 -33.46 -31.72
CA THR A 40 6.17 -32.06 -31.98
C THR A 40 5.13 -31.10 -31.43
N ARG A 41 4.05 -31.62 -30.86
CA ARG A 41 2.98 -30.82 -30.20
C ARG A 41 3.18 -30.87 -28.69
N PHE A 42 3.17 -29.68 -28.08
CA PHE A 42 3.42 -29.49 -26.65
C PHE A 42 2.29 -28.75 -25.96
N VAL A 43 1.35 -28.20 -26.74
CA VAL A 43 0.21 -27.43 -26.24
C VAL A 43 -1.05 -28.28 -26.32
N SER A 44 -1.68 -28.52 -25.17
CA SER A 44 -2.99 -29.17 -25.06
C SER A 44 -4.04 -28.10 -24.75
N ASP A 45 -4.84 -27.74 -25.76
CA ASP A 45 -5.95 -26.78 -25.68
C ASP A 45 -7.22 -27.40 -26.26
N PRO A 46 -7.90 -28.28 -25.51
CA PRO A 46 -9.07 -29.02 -26.04
C PRO A 46 -10.30 -28.16 -26.30
N ASN A 47 -10.27 -26.87 -25.92
CA ASN A 47 -11.37 -25.94 -26.09
C ASN A 47 -11.06 -24.78 -27.06
N ASP A 48 -9.95 -24.85 -27.79
CA ASP A 48 -9.51 -23.81 -28.72
C ASP A 48 -9.53 -22.40 -28.09
N SER A 49 -9.01 -22.29 -26.86
CA SER A 49 -8.93 -21.03 -26.11
C SER A 49 -7.80 -20.12 -26.59
N ILE A 50 -6.88 -20.66 -27.38
CA ILE A 50 -5.73 -19.98 -27.98
C ILE A 50 -5.87 -20.02 -29.51
N ASP A 51 -5.45 -18.94 -30.18
CA ASP A 51 -5.43 -18.90 -31.64
C ASP A 51 -4.43 -19.93 -32.21
N GLU A 52 -4.76 -20.56 -33.34
CA GLU A 52 -3.92 -21.57 -34.01
C GLU A 52 -2.51 -21.06 -34.32
N ALA A 53 -2.39 -19.76 -34.64
CA ALA A 53 -1.08 -19.15 -34.91
C ALA A 53 -0.21 -19.07 -33.64
N ASP A 54 -0.81 -18.74 -32.50
CA ASP A 54 -0.11 -18.70 -31.19
C ASP A 54 0.23 -20.12 -30.72
N GLU A 55 -0.66 -21.10 -30.91
CA GLU A 55 -0.37 -22.50 -30.62
C GLU A 55 0.82 -23.02 -31.44
N ALA A 56 0.83 -22.72 -32.73
CA ALA A 56 1.96 -23.09 -33.60
C ALA A 56 3.27 -22.43 -33.16
N ALA A 57 3.22 -21.15 -32.79
CA ALA A 57 4.39 -20.43 -32.28
C ALA A 57 4.90 -20.98 -30.95
N LEU A 58 3.98 -21.36 -30.02
CA LEU A 58 4.32 -22.03 -28.76
C LEU A 58 5.00 -23.37 -29.00
N ASN A 59 4.41 -24.22 -29.85
CA ASN A 59 4.97 -25.52 -30.21
C ASN A 59 6.38 -25.37 -30.80
N GLN A 60 6.60 -24.41 -31.71
CA GLN A 60 7.92 -24.14 -32.27
C GLN A 60 8.93 -23.70 -31.20
N ARG A 61 8.52 -22.80 -30.32
CA ARG A 61 9.39 -22.29 -29.24
C ARG A 61 9.76 -23.39 -28.24
N ILE A 62 8.80 -24.19 -27.82
CA ILE A 62 9.01 -25.32 -26.93
C ILE A 62 9.92 -26.36 -27.55
N GLY A 63 9.71 -26.70 -28.83
CA GLY A 63 10.60 -27.60 -29.56
C GLY A 63 12.05 -27.10 -29.58
N TYR A 64 12.27 -25.80 -29.80
CA TYR A 64 13.60 -25.21 -29.71
C TYR A 64 14.22 -25.34 -28.32
N LEU A 65 13.46 -25.07 -27.23
CA LEU A 65 13.95 -25.19 -25.86
C LEU A 65 14.31 -26.64 -25.50
N ARG A 66 13.46 -27.59 -25.92
CA ARG A 66 13.74 -29.03 -25.75
C ARG A 66 15.07 -29.42 -26.42
N ASP A 67 15.25 -29.02 -27.67
CA ASP A 67 16.41 -29.48 -28.50
C ASP A 67 17.72 -28.76 -28.09
N SER A 68 17.60 -27.48 -27.60
CA SER A 68 18.79 -26.66 -27.30
C SER A 68 19.20 -26.67 -25.83
N LEU A 69 18.23 -26.79 -24.89
CA LEU A 69 18.46 -26.63 -23.45
C LEU A 69 18.12 -27.91 -22.65
N ASP A 70 17.71 -28.99 -23.33
CA ASP A 70 17.30 -30.23 -22.72
C ASP A 70 16.20 -30.06 -21.64
N VAL A 71 15.18 -29.26 -21.94
CA VAL A 71 14.04 -28.96 -21.06
C VAL A 71 12.76 -29.45 -21.70
N GLU A 72 12.02 -30.33 -21.02
CA GLU A 72 10.71 -30.77 -21.45
C GLU A 72 9.63 -29.81 -20.93
N ILE A 73 8.89 -29.20 -21.83
CA ILE A 73 7.84 -28.25 -21.47
C ILE A 73 6.51 -28.72 -22.05
N ALA A 74 5.46 -28.73 -21.21
CA ALA A 74 4.09 -28.90 -21.66
C ALA A 74 3.29 -27.66 -21.26
N VAL A 75 2.38 -27.24 -22.13
CA VAL A 75 1.40 -26.17 -21.88
C VAL A 75 0.02 -26.77 -21.95
N VAL A 76 -0.79 -26.53 -20.92
CA VAL A 76 -2.18 -27.02 -20.84
C VAL A 76 -3.09 -25.84 -20.58
N VAL A 77 -4.11 -25.69 -21.42
CA VAL A 77 -5.10 -24.62 -21.33
C VAL A 77 -6.48 -25.24 -21.20
N LEU A 78 -7.14 -24.96 -20.08
CA LEU A 78 -8.44 -25.54 -19.74
C LEU A 78 -9.43 -24.45 -19.31
N PRO A 79 -10.72 -24.61 -19.59
CA PRO A 79 -11.74 -23.70 -19.06
C PRO A 79 -11.89 -23.83 -17.55
N ALA A 80 -11.86 -25.03 -17.00
CA ALA A 80 -11.93 -25.31 -15.56
C ALA A 80 -11.42 -26.71 -15.23
N ILE A 81 -11.03 -26.91 -13.99
CA ILE A 81 -10.71 -28.21 -13.39
C ILE A 81 -11.91 -28.73 -12.57
N ASP A 82 -11.99 -30.05 -12.34
CA ASP A 82 -13.00 -30.65 -11.48
C ASP A 82 -12.74 -30.26 -10.01
N GLY A 83 -13.50 -29.28 -9.50
CA GLY A 83 -13.39 -28.77 -8.14
C GLY A 83 -13.83 -29.75 -7.04
N ASP A 84 -14.53 -30.81 -7.38
CA ASP A 84 -14.89 -31.87 -6.44
C ASP A 84 -13.72 -32.85 -6.19
N THR A 85 -12.84 -32.97 -7.18
CA THR A 85 -11.65 -33.84 -7.09
C THR A 85 -10.40 -33.08 -6.63
N TYR A 86 -10.22 -31.82 -7.11
CA TYR A 86 -9.00 -31.03 -6.86
C TYR A 86 -9.31 -29.77 -6.06
N GLY A 87 -8.61 -29.60 -4.94
CA GLY A 87 -8.73 -28.42 -4.09
C GLY A 87 -8.07 -27.16 -4.66
N SER A 88 -7.17 -27.29 -5.66
CA SER A 88 -6.45 -26.17 -6.27
C SER A 88 -5.88 -26.54 -7.65
N ALA A 89 -5.63 -25.51 -8.48
CA ALA A 89 -4.91 -25.66 -9.75
C ALA A 89 -3.50 -26.23 -9.58
N ARG A 90 -2.85 -25.95 -8.45
CA ARG A 90 -1.52 -26.49 -8.14
C ARG A 90 -1.58 -28.00 -7.90
N GLU A 91 -2.55 -28.49 -7.18
CA GLU A 91 -2.75 -29.93 -6.96
C GLU A 91 -2.98 -30.66 -8.28
N PHE A 92 -3.89 -30.11 -9.11
CA PHE A 92 -4.13 -30.62 -10.45
C PHE A 92 -2.86 -30.62 -11.32
N ALA A 93 -2.11 -29.51 -11.34
CA ALA A 93 -0.89 -29.40 -12.14
C ALA A 93 0.18 -30.40 -11.69
N ASN A 94 0.33 -30.60 -10.37
CA ASN A 94 1.29 -31.59 -9.84
C ASN A 94 0.91 -33.01 -10.22
N GLU A 95 -0.36 -33.39 -10.11
CA GLU A 95 -0.82 -34.71 -10.52
C GLU A 95 -0.67 -34.92 -12.02
N LEU A 96 -1.01 -33.91 -12.83
CA LEU A 96 -0.86 -33.96 -14.29
C LEU A 96 0.61 -34.07 -14.70
N PHE A 97 1.49 -33.30 -14.07
CA PHE A 97 2.95 -33.33 -14.30
C PHE A 97 3.52 -34.72 -14.07
N ASN A 98 3.13 -35.36 -12.94
CA ASN A 98 3.59 -36.68 -12.57
C ASN A 98 2.97 -37.76 -13.49
N THR A 99 1.69 -37.66 -13.83
CA THR A 99 0.97 -38.60 -14.69
C THR A 99 1.54 -38.61 -16.10
N TRP A 100 1.86 -37.44 -16.65
CA TRP A 100 2.49 -37.33 -17.97
C TRP A 100 4.00 -37.60 -17.95
N GLY A 101 4.62 -37.61 -16.76
CA GLY A 101 6.05 -37.86 -16.60
C GLY A 101 6.90 -36.78 -17.25
N ILE A 102 6.49 -35.50 -17.11
CA ILE A 102 7.16 -34.36 -17.75
C ILE A 102 8.57 -34.20 -17.16
N GLY A 103 9.59 -34.20 -18.01
CA GLY A 103 10.99 -34.18 -17.63
C GLY A 103 11.66 -35.58 -17.74
N LYS A 104 12.84 -35.61 -18.32
CA LYS A 104 13.61 -36.86 -18.45
C LYS A 104 13.96 -37.43 -17.09
N LYS A 105 13.88 -38.75 -16.93
CA LYS A 105 14.19 -39.44 -15.65
C LYS A 105 15.57 -39.13 -15.12
N GLU A 106 16.52 -38.91 -16.02
CA GLU A 106 17.92 -38.66 -15.69
C GLU A 106 18.19 -37.25 -15.19
N THR A 107 17.44 -36.25 -15.72
CA THR A 107 17.71 -34.83 -15.46
C THR A 107 16.57 -34.14 -14.69
N ASN A 108 15.35 -34.66 -14.69
CA ASN A 108 14.16 -34.09 -14.13
C ASN A 108 13.93 -32.60 -14.54
N ARG A 109 14.37 -32.23 -15.77
CA ARG A 109 14.26 -30.89 -16.33
C ARG A 109 12.93 -30.75 -17.06
N GLY A 110 11.85 -30.72 -16.29
CA GLY A 110 10.48 -30.61 -16.79
C GLY A 110 9.81 -29.32 -16.32
N LEU A 111 8.91 -28.77 -17.13
CA LEU A 111 8.06 -27.62 -16.81
C LEU A 111 6.65 -27.86 -17.36
N LEU A 112 5.64 -27.79 -16.51
CA LEU A 112 4.25 -27.71 -16.92
C LEU A 112 3.74 -26.29 -16.65
N ILE A 113 3.13 -25.70 -17.68
CA ILE A 113 2.39 -24.44 -17.57
C ILE A 113 0.90 -24.75 -17.73
N LEU A 114 0.14 -24.65 -16.64
CA LEU A 114 -1.31 -24.80 -16.63
C LEU A 114 -1.97 -23.43 -16.62
N LEU A 115 -2.87 -23.17 -17.58
CA LEU A 115 -3.73 -21.99 -17.64
C LEU A 115 -5.19 -22.41 -17.50
N ILE A 116 -5.88 -21.90 -16.49
CA ILE A 116 -7.33 -21.98 -16.34
C ILE A 116 -7.92 -20.66 -16.83
N THR A 117 -8.84 -20.72 -17.81
CA THR A 117 -9.34 -19.54 -18.52
C THR A 117 -10.66 -18.99 -17.97
N ASN A 118 -11.38 -19.75 -17.13
CA ASN A 118 -12.64 -19.30 -16.52
C ASN A 118 -12.48 -17.95 -15.81
N GLU A 119 -13.37 -17.02 -16.06
CA GLU A 119 -13.32 -15.67 -15.49
C GLU A 119 -13.37 -15.66 -13.96
N ASP A 120 -14.13 -16.56 -13.35
CA ASP A 120 -14.30 -16.63 -11.89
C ASP A 120 -13.08 -17.21 -11.18
N ASN A 121 -12.33 -18.12 -11.85
CA ASN A 121 -11.22 -18.87 -11.26
C ASN A 121 -9.98 -18.87 -12.16
N ARG A 122 -9.76 -17.80 -12.92
CA ARG A 122 -8.61 -17.69 -13.83
C ARG A 122 -7.29 -17.78 -13.07
N GLU A 123 -6.50 -18.77 -13.42
CA GLU A 123 -5.23 -19.04 -12.73
C GLU A 123 -4.17 -19.56 -13.70
N ILE A 124 -2.92 -19.19 -13.43
CA ILE A 124 -1.75 -19.74 -14.11
C ILE A 124 -0.91 -20.44 -13.06
N THR A 125 -0.58 -21.69 -13.30
CA THR A 125 0.24 -22.49 -12.41
C THR A 125 1.44 -23.03 -13.17
N PHE A 126 2.62 -22.91 -12.57
CA PHE A 126 3.86 -23.54 -13.03
C PHE A 126 4.16 -24.71 -12.11
N GLU A 127 4.35 -25.91 -12.68
CA GLU A 127 4.92 -27.04 -11.98
C GLU A 127 6.29 -27.32 -12.56
N VAL A 128 7.31 -27.26 -11.70
CA VAL A 128 8.72 -27.28 -12.08
C VAL A 128 9.36 -28.57 -11.59
N GLY A 129 9.99 -29.30 -12.47
CA GLY A 129 10.74 -30.51 -12.11
C GLY A 129 12.01 -30.17 -11.31
N TYR A 130 12.42 -31.07 -10.44
CA TYR A 130 13.53 -30.89 -9.51
C TYR A 130 14.84 -30.40 -10.17
N GLY A 131 15.10 -30.85 -11.43
CA GLY A 131 16.27 -30.43 -12.19
C GLY A 131 16.28 -29.00 -12.68
N LEU A 132 15.12 -28.28 -12.58
CA LEU A 132 14.98 -26.89 -12.95
C LEU A 132 14.76 -25.94 -11.77
N GLU A 133 14.48 -26.46 -10.56
CA GLU A 133 14.15 -25.62 -9.38
C GLU A 133 15.25 -24.62 -9.03
N GLY A 134 16.53 -24.95 -9.32
CA GLY A 134 17.66 -24.04 -9.10
C GLY A 134 17.71 -22.86 -10.08
N GLU A 135 17.09 -22.99 -11.27
CA GLU A 135 17.05 -21.99 -12.33
C GLU A 135 15.70 -21.27 -12.36
N LEU A 136 14.61 -22.03 -12.18
CA LEU A 136 13.21 -21.55 -12.16
C LEU A 136 12.62 -21.71 -10.76
N THR A 137 12.99 -20.81 -9.86
CA THR A 137 12.45 -20.81 -8.50
C THR A 137 10.97 -20.39 -8.48
N ASP A 138 10.23 -20.78 -7.43
CA ASP A 138 8.83 -20.34 -7.24
C ASP A 138 8.66 -18.81 -7.32
N GLY A 139 9.65 -18.06 -6.80
CA GLY A 139 9.66 -16.60 -6.85
C GLY A 139 9.75 -16.07 -8.29
N LEU A 140 10.65 -16.65 -9.10
CA LEU A 140 10.80 -16.33 -10.51
C LEU A 140 9.56 -16.70 -11.32
N CYS A 141 8.98 -17.88 -11.09
CA CYS A 141 7.74 -18.29 -11.76
C CYS A 141 6.61 -17.30 -11.50
N LYS A 142 6.40 -16.87 -10.25
CA LYS A 142 5.42 -15.83 -9.90
C LYS A 142 5.73 -14.48 -10.56
N LEU A 143 7.01 -14.13 -10.67
CA LEU A 143 7.43 -12.87 -11.29
C LEU A 143 7.18 -12.89 -12.80
N ILE A 144 7.47 -14.01 -13.49
CA ILE A 144 7.13 -14.23 -14.91
C ILE A 144 5.61 -14.07 -15.11
N GLN A 145 4.81 -14.79 -14.31
CA GLN A 145 3.35 -14.71 -14.39
C GLN A 145 2.87 -13.25 -14.26
N LYS A 146 3.28 -12.57 -13.18
CA LYS A 146 2.81 -11.22 -12.86
C LYS A 146 3.22 -10.19 -13.92
N ARG A 147 4.44 -10.27 -14.44
CA ARG A 147 5.01 -9.20 -15.29
C ARG A 147 4.90 -9.47 -16.79
N ARG A 148 4.89 -10.73 -17.20
CA ARG A 148 4.90 -11.11 -18.62
C ARG A 148 3.58 -11.70 -19.08
N MET A 149 2.97 -12.59 -18.28
CA MET A 149 1.81 -13.37 -18.73
C MET A 149 0.48 -12.69 -18.41
N ILE A 150 0.26 -12.29 -17.17
CA ILE A 150 -1.02 -11.73 -16.70
C ILE A 150 -1.45 -10.46 -17.47
N PRO A 151 -0.58 -9.47 -17.79
CA PRO A 151 -1.03 -8.27 -18.49
C PRO A 151 -1.76 -8.52 -19.80
N PRO A 152 -1.22 -9.24 -20.80
CA PRO A 152 -1.94 -9.56 -22.03
C PRO A 152 -3.14 -10.49 -21.78
N MET A 153 -3.05 -11.44 -20.84
CA MET A 153 -4.13 -12.36 -20.54
C MET A 153 -5.37 -11.69 -19.92
N LYS A 154 -5.20 -10.59 -19.21
CA LYS A 154 -6.33 -9.77 -18.71
C LYS A 154 -7.15 -9.16 -19.85
N GLU A 155 -6.54 -8.98 -21.02
CA GLU A 155 -7.18 -8.48 -22.24
C GLU A 155 -7.69 -9.64 -23.12
N GLY A 156 -7.67 -10.89 -22.62
CA GLY A 156 -8.10 -12.09 -23.36
C GLY A 156 -7.05 -12.65 -24.32
N ARG A 157 -5.85 -12.06 -24.38
CA ARG A 157 -4.77 -12.50 -25.28
C ARG A 157 -3.92 -13.59 -24.60
N TYR A 158 -4.49 -14.80 -24.48
CA TYR A 158 -3.88 -15.91 -23.76
C TYR A 158 -2.61 -16.42 -24.41
N GLY A 159 -2.62 -16.61 -25.74
CA GLY A 159 -1.46 -17.08 -26.49
C GLY A 159 -0.28 -16.14 -26.39
N GLU A 160 -0.51 -14.82 -26.55
CA GLU A 160 0.54 -13.81 -26.35
C GLU A 160 1.14 -13.87 -24.94
N GLY A 161 0.28 -14.04 -23.91
CA GLY A 161 0.75 -14.18 -22.53
C GLY A 161 1.62 -15.41 -22.30
N LEU A 162 1.23 -16.55 -22.86
CA LEU A 162 1.99 -17.79 -22.79
C LEU A 162 3.34 -17.66 -23.54
N LEU A 163 3.34 -17.06 -24.74
CA LEU A 163 4.57 -16.80 -25.49
C LEU A 163 5.53 -15.87 -24.75
N ALA A 164 5.00 -14.80 -24.14
CA ALA A 164 5.81 -13.88 -23.34
C ALA A 164 6.42 -14.57 -22.09
N GLY A 165 5.64 -15.42 -21.44
CA GLY A 165 6.12 -16.24 -20.30
C GLY A 165 7.21 -17.21 -20.73
N LEU A 166 7.00 -17.94 -21.82
CA LEU A 166 7.94 -18.92 -22.35
C LEU A 166 9.26 -18.25 -22.81
N GLU A 167 9.18 -17.06 -23.42
CA GLU A 167 10.37 -16.28 -23.79
C GLU A 167 11.16 -15.84 -22.57
N GLU A 168 10.49 -15.50 -21.47
CA GLU A 168 11.20 -15.16 -20.24
C GLU A 168 11.84 -16.38 -19.58
N VAL A 169 11.16 -17.54 -19.62
CA VAL A 169 11.76 -18.84 -19.24
C VAL A 169 13.04 -19.10 -20.03
N ARG A 170 13.01 -18.91 -21.36
CA ARG A 170 14.21 -19.05 -22.20
C ARG A 170 15.35 -18.14 -21.72
N LYS A 171 15.06 -16.87 -21.47
CA LYS A 171 16.06 -15.89 -21.02
C LYS A 171 16.67 -16.27 -19.66
N ILE A 172 15.86 -16.80 -18.74
CA ILE A 172 16.36 -17.28 -17.46
C ILE A 172 17.31 -18.45 -17.64
N LEU A 173 16.91 -19.45 -18.43
CA LEU A 173 17.70 -20.65 -18.68
C LEU A 173 19.00 -20.36 -19.46
N THR A 174 19.05 -19.27 -20.25
CA THR A 174 20.26 -18.83 -20.98
C THR A 174 21.07 -17.77 -20.21
N GLY A 175 20.61 -17.34 -19.03
CA GLY A 175 21.26 -16.29 -18.24
C GLY A 175 21.10 -14.87 -18.82
N GLU A 176 20.14 -14.65 -19.74
CA GLU A 176 19.88 -13.36 -20.40
C GLU A 176 18.80 -12.53 -19.68
N SER A 177 18.13 -13.08 -18.65
CA SER A 177 17.03 -12.40 -17.99
C SER A 177 17.50 -11.28 -17.06
N THR A 178 16.83 -10.14 -17.17
CA THR A 178 16.98 -9.00 -16.24
C THR A 178 15.77 -8.86 -15.31
N LEU A 179 14.84 -9.82 -15.34
CA LEU A 179 13.54 -9.74 -14.69
C LEU A 179 13.62 -9.45 -13.18
N GLU A 180 14.55 -10.10 -12.47
CA GLU A 180 14.76 -9.86 -11.03
C GLU A 180 15.33 -8.47 -10.76
N ALA A 181 16.30 -8.05 -11.59
CA ALA A 181 16.92 -6.74 -11.44
C ALA A 181 15.89 -5.62 -11.70
N ASP A 182 15.08 -5.77 -12.76
CA ASP A 182 14.01 -4.83 -13.10
C ASP A 182 12.95 -4.78 -12.00
N ALA A 183 12.57 -5.95 -11.45
CA ALA A 183 11.63 -6.05 -10.35
C ALA A 183 12.12 -5.30 -9.11
N LYS A 184 13.37 -5.54 -8.73
CA LYS A 184 13.99 -4.89 -7.57
C LYS A 184 14.11 -3.37 -7.75
N ALA A 185 14.46 -2.93 -8.95
CA ALA A 185 14.56 -1.50 -9.27
C ALA A 185 13.20 -0.79 -9.18
N GLU A 186 12.10 -1.44 -9.62
CA GLU A 186 10.75 -0.89 -9.50
C GLU A 186 10.29 -0.81 -8.04
N ASP A 187 10.47 -1.88 -7.26
CA ASP A 187 10.10 -1.90 -5.84
C ASP A 187 10.88 -0.82 -5.04
N GLU A 188 12.16 -0.61 -5.39
CA GLU A 188 12.97 0.44 -4.78
C GLU A 188 12.46 1.84 -5.16
N LYS A 189 12.05 2.03 -6.41
CA LYS A 189 11.46 3.28 -6.90
C LYS A 189 10.12 3.58 -6.23
N GLU A 190 9.21 2.59 -6.17
CA GLU A 190 7.92 2.73 -5.49
C GLU A 190 8.10 3.08 -4.00
N THR A 191 9.05 2.42 -3.33
CA THR A 191 9.39 2.70 -1.94
C THR A 191 9.89 4.14 -1.76
N LYS A 192 10.79 4.61 -2.63
CA LYS A 192 11.28 6.00 -2.61
C LYS A 192 10.15 7.01 -2.84
N ASP A 193 9.30 6.76 -3.82
CA ASP A 193 8.16 7.63 -4.12
C ASP A 193 7.14 7.67 -2.97
N PHE A 194 6.88 6.53 -2.34
CA PHE A 194 6.03 6.46 -1.15
C PHE A 194 6.62 7.28 0.01
N VAL A 195 7.91 7.10 0.30
CA VAL A 195 8.60 7.86 1.36
C VAL A 195 8.56 9.35 1.08
N ILE A 196 8.83 9.78 -0.16
CA ILE A 196 8.77 11.20 -0.56
C ILE A 196 7.37 11.77 -0.36
N LYS A 197 6.32 11.05 -0.76
CA LYS A 197 4.92 11.47 -0.55
C LYS A 197 4.57 11.56 0.93
N ALA A 198 4.94 10.55 1.72
CA ALA A 198 4.73 10.55 3.16
C ALA A 198 5.44 11.72 3.84
N CYS A 199 6.68 12.00 3.47
CA CYS A 199 7.43 13.17 3.97
C CYS A 199 6.74 14.48 3.62
N LYS A 200 6.26 14.67 2.38
CA LYS A 200 5.52 15.89 1.98
C LYS A 200 4.26 16.13 2.81
N ILE A 201 3.47 15.07 3.03
CA ILE A 201 2.27 15.14 3.88
C ILE A 201 2.66 15.51 5.33
N TRP A 202 3.69 14.86 5.87
CA TRP A 202 4.19 15.09 7.21
C TRP A 202 4.65 16.53 7.44
N TRP A 203 5.40 17.10 6.47
CA TRP A 203 5.81 18.49 6.48
C TRP A 203 4.63 19.45 6.37
N GLY A 204 3.62 19.11 5.54
CA GLY A 204 2.37 19.87 5.43
C GLY A 204 1.64 19.98 6.77
N ILE A 205 1.50 18.86 7.49
CA ILE A 205 0.88 18.82 8.83
C ILE A 205 1.65 19.74 9.80
N GLY A 206 2.98 19.64 9.82
CA GLY A 206 3.82 20.50 10.66
C GLY A 206 3.63 22.00 10.37
N ALA A 207 3.56 22.36 9.09
CA ALA A 207 3.31 23.75 8.68
C ALA A 207 1.95 24.25 9.16
N VAL A 208 0.90 23.45 9.05
CA VAL A 208 -0.44 23.79 9.55
C VAL A 208 -0.42 24.00 11.07
N VAL A 209 0.24 23.14 11.83
CA VAL A 209 0.38 23.31 13.28
C VAL A 209 1.09 24.62 13.63
N VAL A 210 2.17 24.95 12.93
CA VAL A 210 2.88 26.22 13.13
C VAL A 210 1.96 27.42 12.90
N ILE A 211 1.18 27.39 11.80
CA ILE A 211 0.24 28.47 11.48
C ILE A 211 -0.84 28.60 12.58
N LEU A 212 -1.42 27.49 13.03
CA LEU A 212 -2.43 27.50 14.09
C LEU A 212 -1.87 28.05 15.39
N LEU A 213 -0.65 27.68 15.78
CA LEU A 213 0.00 28.22 16.99
C LEU A 213 0.27 29.72 16.89
N LEU A 214 0.63 30.22 15.71
CA LEU A 214 0.78 31.65 15.47
C LEU A 214 -0.56 32.40 15.55
N LEU A 215 -1.63 31.81 14.99
CA LEU A 215 -2.98 32.39 15.07
C LEU A 215 -3.49 32.46 16.52
N ILE A 216 -3.26 31.39 17.31
CA ILE A 216 -3.60 31.39 18.75
C ILE A 216 -2.88 32.54 19.46
N GLN A 217 -1.59 32.73 19.22
CA GLN A 217 -0.83 33.83 19.84
C GLN A 217 -1.32 35.22 19.40
N LEU A 218 -1.74 35.36 18.13
CA LEU A 218 -2.32 36.60 17.63
C LEU A 218 -3.68 36.90 18.31
N MET A 219 -4.53 35.92 18.44
CA MET A 219 -5.84 36.05 19.11
C MET A 219 -5.64 36.45 20.58
N GLU A 220 -4.79 35.75 21.30
CA GLU A 220 -4.44 36.08 22.69
C GLU A 220 -3.91 37.52 22.84
N ALA A 221 -2.99 37.93 21.96
CA ALA A 221 -2.46 39.30 21.97
C ALA A 221 -3.52 40.39 21.74
N GLN A 222 -4.64 40.04 21.04
CA GLN A 222 -5.72 40.98 20.78
C GLN A 222 -6.83 40.97 21.83
N THR A 223 -7.13 39.80 22.41
CA THR A 223 -8.29 39.58 23.30
C THR A 223 -7.93 39.60 24.79
N SER A 224 -6.68 39.22 25.14
CA SER A 224 -6.29 39.11 26.54
C SER A 224 -6.19 40.45 27.23
N LYS A 225 -6.66 40.51 28.47
CA LYS A 225 -6.61 41.62 29.38
C LYS A 225 -5.42 41.54 30.34
N SER A 226 -4.67 40.43 30.29
CA SER A 226 -3.58 40.12 31.20
C SER A 226 -2.27 39.88 30.44
N ASP A 227 -1.17 40.52 30.86
CA ASP A 227 0.15 40.25 30.30
C ASP A 227 0.70 38.88 30.69
N ALA A 228 0.21 38.32 31.82
CA ALA A 228 0.60 36.99 32.30
C ALA A 228 0.05 35.90 31.40
N GLU A 229 -1.23 35.98 30.98
CA GLU A 229 -1.88 35.04 30.06
C GLU A 229 -1.15 35.05 28.69
N ILE A 230 -0.89 36.21 28.12
CA ILE A 230 -0.16 36.34 26.84
C ILE A 230 1.22 35.68 26.91
N LYS A 231 1.93 35.84 28.02
CA LYS A 231 3.26 35.25 28.22
C LYS A 231 3.15 33.72 28.31
N GLU A 232 2.20 33.21 29.11
CA GLU A 232 2.00 31.76 29.28
C GLU A 232 1.66 31.08 27.94
N THR A 233 0.76 31.65 27.15
CA THR A 233 0.44 31.14 25.81
C THR A 233 1.66 31.12 24.90
N LYS A 234 2.47 32.18 24.90
CA LYS A 234 3.72 32.22 24.11
C LYS A 234 4.72 31.16 24.51
N ASP A 235 4.88 30.92 25.82
CA ASP A 235 5.84 29.95 26.34
C ASP A 235 5.37 28.52 26.02
N ASN A 236 4.08 28.23 26.17
CA ASN A 236 3.48 26.95 25.80
C ASN A 236 3.58 26.66 24.30
N CYS A 237 3.27 27.64 23.42
CA CYS A 237 3.43 27.48 21.98
C CYS A 237 4.89 27.25 21.57
N ASN A 238 5.85 27.93 22.18
CA ASN A 238 7.28 27.70 21.94
C ASN A 238 7.69 26.28 22.33
N LEU A 239 7.23 25.79 23.49
CA LEU A 239 7.53 24.44 23.97
C LEU A 239 6.97 23.38 23.02
N VAL A 240 5.75 23.56 22.50
CA VAL A 240 5.14 22.65 21.53
C VAL A 240 5.93 22.62 20.22
N VAL A 241 6.35 23.77 19.68
CA VAL A 241 7.13 23.82 18.43
C VAL A 241 8.51 23.19 18.59
N ILE A 242 9.21 23.48 19.70
CA ILE A 242 10.54 22.92 19.95
C ILE A 242 10.42 21.40 20.22
N GLY A 243 9.53 21.00 21.13
CA GLY A 243 9.33 19.60 21.47
C GLY A 243 8.83 18.77 20.27
N GLY A 244 7.84 19.25 19.53
CA GLY A 244 7.34 18.62 18.33
C GLY A 244 8.40 18.55 17.23
N GLY A 245 9.15 19.63 16.99
CA GLY A 245 10.24 19.64 16.01
C GLY A 245 11.34 18.63 16.33
N LEU A 246 11.68 18.48 17.61
CA LEU A 246 12.68 17.50 18.06
C LEU A 246 12.17 16.05 17.97
N LEU A 247 10.95 15.81 18.44
CA LEU A 247 10.36 14.45 18.46
C LEU A 247 10.02 13.91 17.07
N PHE A 248 9.61 14.80 16.16
CA PHE A 248 9.07 14.41 14.85
C PHE A 248 9.97 14.75 13.67
N CYS A 249 11.26 14.98 13.88
CA CYS A 249 12.24 15.31 12.83
C CYS A 249 11.84 16.51 11.95
N GLN A 250 11.10 17.47 12.49
CA GLN A 250 10.67 18.70 11.79
C GLN A 250 11.59 19.90 12.14
N PHE A 251 12.85 19.65 12.36
CA PHE A 251 13.85 20.68 12.74
C PHE A 251 13.80 21.97 11.91
N PRO A 252 13.65 21.94 10.56
CA PRO A 252 13.63 23.17 9.78
C PRO A 252 12.42 24.08 10.05
N LEU A 253 11.30 23.54 10.60
CA LEU A 253 10.15 24.36 10.97
C LEU A 253 10.40 25.22 12.22
N ILE A 254 11.33 24.83 13.10
CA ILE A 254 11.66 25.58 14.31
C ILE A 254 12.19 26.99 13.96
N PRO A 255 13.26 27.18 13.16
CA PRO A 255 13.75 28.51 12.82
C PRO A 255 12.72 29.31 12.01
N ILE A 256 11.93 28.66 11.12
CA ILE A 256 10.88 29.30 10.36
C ILE A 256 9.81 29.88 11.30
N TYR A 257 9.36 29.14 12.29
CA TYR A 257 8.41 29.62 13.29
C TYR A 257 8.97 30.87 14.03
N PHE A 258 10.22 30.84 14.49
CA PHE A 258 10.81 31.95 15.19
C PHE A 258 11.02 33.16 14.28
N LEU A 259 11.37 32.97 13.01
CA LEU A 259 11.46 34.02 12.01
C LEU A 259 10.10 34.69 11.78
N LEU A 260 9.04 33.92 11.56
CA LEU A 260 7.69 34.44 11.42
C LEU A 260 7.22 35.15 12.66
N LYS A 261 7.56 34.64 13.84
CA LYS A 261 7.28 35.31 15.11
C LYS A 261 8.00 36.66 15.24
N LEU A 262 9.20 36.77 14.74
CA LEU A 262 9.97 38.04 14.71
C LEU A 262 9.31 39.04 13.75
N LEU A 263 8.89 38.62 12.56
CA LEU A 263 8.17 39.42 11.58
C LEU A 263 6.82 39.93 12.11
N LEU A 264 6.10 39.04 12.82
CA LEU A 264 4.81 39.36 13.41
C LEU A 264 4.91 39.99 14.80
N TRP A 265 6.10 40.28 15.29
CA TRP A 265 6.35 40.84 16.61
C TRP A 265 5.48 42.07 16.98
N PRO A 266 5.26 43.05 16.09
CA PRO A 266 4.40 44.19 16.42
C PRO A 266 2.97 43.82 16.64
N LEU A 267 2.46 42.77 15.96
CA LEU A 267 1.08 42.24 16.09
C LEU A 267 0.94 41.34 17.31
N LEU A 268 1.96 40.58 17.65
CA LEU A 268 2.03 39.67 18.81
C LEU A 268 2.29 40.36 20.14
N ARG A 269 2.43 41.70 20.12
CA ARG A 269 2.70 42.48 21.31
C ARG A 269 1.42 42.69 22.11
N SER A 270 1.53 42.61 23.45
CA SER A 270 0.45 42.92 24.38
C SER A 270 -0.16 44.31 24.11
N ARG A 271 -1.49 44.40 24.12
CA ARG A 271 -2.27 45.62 24.01
C ARG A 271 -2.73 46.17 25.37
N VAL A 272 -2.22 45.59 26.46
CA VAL A 272 -2.57 46.02 27.81
C VAL A 272 -2.10 47.48 28.03
N LYS A 273 -3.09 48.32 28.45
CA LYS A 273 -2.82 49.75 28.73
C LYS A 273 -2.36 49.94 30.17
N CYS A 274 -1.32 50.79 30.35
CA CYS A 274 -0.96 51.21 31.68
C CYS A 274 -2.05 52.13 32.28
N LYS A 275 -2.46 51.85 33.50
CA LYS A 275 -3.47 52.66 34.20
C LYS A 275 -3.00 54.08 34.54
N GLN A 276 -1.69 54.25 34.71
CA GLN A 276 -1.09 55.53 35.12
C GLN A 276 -0.77 56.45 33.93
N CYS A 277 -0.08 55.92 32.88
CA CYS A 277 0.40 56.73 31.77
C CYS A 277 -0.29 56.45 30.43
N GLY A 278 -1.23 55.51 30.37
CA GLY A 278 -1.95 55.13 29.14
C GLY A 278 -1.12 54.37 28.10
N ALA A 279 0.17 54.17 28.31
CA ALA A 279 1.04 53.47 27.37
C ALA A 279 0.61 52.03 27.16
N VAL A 280 0.53 51.57 25.88
CA VAL A 280 0.10 50.26 25.49
C VAL A 280 1.28 49.30 25.32
N GLY A 281 1.17 48.09 25.90
CA GLY A 281 2.15 47.01 25.74
C GLY A 281 3.57 47.39 26.19
N ARG A 282 3.72 48.25 27.17
CA ARG A 282 4.97 48.67 27.73
C ARG A 282 5.36 48.00 29.07
N PHE A 283 4.59 47.01 29.49
CA PHE A 283 4.92 46.26 30.68
C PHE A 283 6.06 45.27 30.47
N LYS A 284 6.97 45.22 31.45
CA LYS A 284 8.05 44.25 31.55
C LYS A 284 7.86 43.45 32.82
N LEU A 285 8.06 42.15 32.74
CA LEU A 285 8.10 41.29 33.93
C LEU A 285 9.26 41.67 34.81
N ASP A 286 9.01 41.89 36.10
CA ASP A 286 10.03 42.21 37.10
C ASP A 286 10.36 40.95 37.89
N GLY A 287 11.39 40.23 37.43
CA GLY A 287 11.84 38.98 38.04
C GLY A 287 10.99 37.74 37.70
N PRO A 288 11.38 36.59 38.25
CA PRO A 288 10.62 35.35 38.10
C PRO A 288 9.32 35.37 38.93
N PRO A 289 8.24 34.67 38.47
CA PRO A 289 6.98 34.64 39.24
C PRO A 289 7.18 33.95 40.61
N LEU A 290 6.58 34.50 41.63
CA LEU A 290 6.51 33.84 42.94
C LEU A 290 5.51 32.69 42.89
N LYS A 291 5.95 31.50 43.26
CA LYS A 291 5.14 30.26 43.27
C LYS A 291 4.75 29.88 44.69
N TYR A 292 3.45 29.77 44.93
CA TYR A 292 2.90 29.26 46.19
C TYR A 292 2.09 27.99 45.91
N LYS A 293 2.55 26.86 46.52
CA LYS A 293 1.86 25.60 46.40
C LYS A 293 0.65 25.59 47.37
N LYS A 294 -0.59 25.32 46.87
CA LYS A 294 -1.83 25.13 47.64
C LYS A 294 -2.29 23.71 47.50
N LYS A 295 -3.22 23.25 48.38
CA LYS A 295 -3.76 21.89 48.39
C LYS A 295 -4.37 21.43 47.06
N ASN A 296 -4.82 22.35 46.20
CA ASN A 296 -5.53 22.07 44.93
C ASN A 296 -4.81 22.63 43.70
N GLY A 297 -3.53 23.05 43.80
CA GLY A 297 -2.79 23.63 42.68
C GLY A 297 -1.72 24.62 43.09
N THR A 298 -1.09 25.24 42.12
CA THR A 298 0.00 26.20 42.34
C THR A 298 -0.49 27.61 41.93
N ARG A 299 -0.38 28.56 42.85
CA ARG A 299 -0.61 29.98 42.57
C ARG A 299 0.69 30.56 42.12
N ARG A 300 0.71 31.27 40.96
CA ARG A 300 1.84 32.03 40.46
C ARG A 300 1.49 33.50 40.49
N THR A 301 2.36 34.32 41.08
CA THR A 301 2.21 35.77 41.17
C THR A 301 3.28 36.41 40.29
N TYR A 302 2.85 37.22 39.32
CA TYR A 302 3.70 37.96 38.39
C TYR A 302 3.69 39.44 38.76
N TYR A 303 4.88 40.07 38.75
CA TYR A 303 5.04 41.50 38.93
C TYR A 303 5.51 42.12 37.62
N TYR A 304 4.78 43.12 37.15
CA TYR A 304 5.08 43.81 35.92
C TYR A 304 5.33 45.30 36.21
N VAL A 305 6.39 45.87 35.63
CA VAL A 305 6.71 47.27 35.71
C VAL A 305 6.52 47.94 34.35
N CYS A 306 5.80 49.03 34.30
CA CYS A 306 5.64 49.84 33.12
C CYS A 306 6.97 50.54 32.76
N ARG A 307 7.53 50.27 31.60
CA ARG A 307 8.80 50.87 31.14
C ARG A 307 8.73 52.40 30.92
N ASN A 308 7.50 52.95 30.86
CA ASN A 308 7.31 54.37 30.57
C ASN A 308 7.19 55.23 31.85
N CYS A 309 6.54 54.71 32.90
CA CYS A 309 6.29 55.50 34.10
C CYS A 309 6.62 54.80 35.43
N GLY A 310 7.15 53.60 35.40
CA GLY A 310 7.48 52.81 36.60
C GLY A 310 6.29 52.23 37.34
N TYR A 311 5.06 52.37 36.84
CA TYR A 311 3.88 51.80 37.50
C TYR A 311 3.97 50.29 37.64
N GLU A 312 3.82 49.77 38.86
CA GLU A 312 3.84 48.35 39.17
C GLU A 312 2.45 47.73 39.08
N LYS A 313 2.34 46.60 38.44
CA LYS A 313 1.12 45.79 38.26
C LYS A 313 1.37 44.38 38.74
N LYS A 314 0.50 43.91 39.62
CA LYS A 314 0.53 42.54 40.13
C LYS A 314 -0.56 41.72 39.41
N GLU A 315 -0.20 40.54 38.91
CA GLU A 315 -1.11 39.57 38.33
C GLU A 315 -0.95 38.21 38.98
N GLU A 316 -2.06 37.52 39.22
CA GLU A 316 -2.07 36.19 39.82
C GLU A 316 -2.77 35.19 38.88
N THR A 317 -2.11 34.06 38.65
CA THR A 317 -2.69 32.91 37.95
C THR A 317 -2.75 31.70 38.89
N PHE A 318 -3.72 30.82 38.70
CA PHE A 318 -3.87 29.63 39.51
C PHE A 318 -3.93 28.40 38.57
N GLU A 319 -2.94 27.57 38.69
CA GLU A 319 -2.83 26.32 37.94
C GLU A 319 -3.33 25.18 38.85
N LYS A 320 -4.48 24.56 38.50
CA LYS A 320 -4.99 23.38 39.18
C LYS A 320 -4.10 22.18 38.93
N GLU A 321 -3.72 21.45 39.95
CA GLU A 321 -3.09 20.13 39.81
C GLU A 321 -4.14 19.18 39.21
N SER A 322 -3.89 18.63 37.99
CA SER A 322 -4.70 17.58 37.43
C SER A 322 -4.56 16.36 38.34
N SER A 323 -5.68 15.87 38.91
CA SER A 323 -5.73 14.63 39.67
C SER A 323 -5.42 13.47 38.72
N SER A 324 -4.16 13.03 38.67
CA SER A 324 -3.83 11.70 38.17
C SER A 324 -4.33 10.72 39.25
N SER A 325 -5.45 10.06 38.96
CA SER A 325 -5.92 8.91 39.73
C SER A 325 -4.90 7.79 39.60
N THR A 326 -4.00 7.69 40.57
CA THR A 326 -3.21 6.49 40.78
C THR A 326 -4.19 5.43 41.28
N ILE A 327 -4.62 4.52 40.44
CA ILE A 327 -5.26 3.28 40.82
C ILE A 327 -4.18 2.52 41.58
N ARG A 328 -4.30 2.49 42.90
CA ARG A 328 -3.60 1.52 43.76
C ARG A 328 -4.38 0.23 43.61
N ASP A 329 -3.86 -0.71 42.88
CA ASP A 329 -4.22 -2.12 43.04
C ASP A 329 -3.92 -2.51 44.47
N ARG A 330 -4.96 -2.91 45.15
CA ARG A 330 -4.89 -3.49 46.49
C ARG A 330 -5.00 -4.99 46.27
N ASP A 331 -3.83 -5.63 46.24
CA ASP A 331 -3.75 -7.08 46.40
C ASP A 331 -4.07 -7.38 47.88
N ASP A 332 -5.13 -8.15 48.08
CA ASP A 332 -5.38 -9.05 49.23
C ASP A 332 -5.85 -10.38 48.66
#